data_5a5f893602366b702259f6fb36e78b6e
#
_entry.id   5a5f893602366b702259f6fb36e78b6e
#
_cell.length_a   1.000
_cell.length_b   1.000
_cell.length_c   1.000
_cell.angle_alpha   90.00
_cell.angle_beta   90.00
_cell.angle_gamma   90.00
#
_symmetry.space_group_name_H-M   'P 1'
#
loop_
_entity.id
_entity.type
_entity.pdbx_description
1 polymer ?
#
loop_
_entity_poly.entity_id
_entity_poly.type
_entity_poly.pdbx_seq_one_letter_code
_entity_poly.pdbx_strand_id
1 'polypeptide(L)'
;MLKLRLCEVGEESLMMEKYYKKVIAFSFVILFFITSLSFSPKTILANFDVGVNSAILVEGKTGKVLYEKNADVELGIASMSKMMTEYLILEAISEQRLRWDQHVPISPWVARLSHDEAGSNVYLEVDSSYTVKDLYEAVAIESANAATIALAELLGGSYTNFVRLMNDKAEELNLEKFNFVNSTGLPNRMYTAENRAEGTTSEDENRMSARDTARLAYHLVNDFPELLETSKIPMKNFQGDIVTDKTWMQCKEDWTCMKNWNDMLPGLPNFYEGLDGLKTGYTVLAKYTFTGTAERNGTRFISVVMGAESIDMRFIETAKLMDYGFNNFDKLNMQEPLEVPVVKGKEKELMVSAVEPLSFLIRRGEEELYTPYFELDSKLLDEDGNVIAPIEKGQVIGWLSYEYKGENTFSYLTEDGYTKERVPLLANDTVEKAGWFSLTMRSIGGFFSGIWTSVADGVKGIFS
;
A
#
# COMPACT_ATOMS: atom_id res chain seq x y z
N MET A 1 3.38 3.94 93.09
CA MET A 1 3.66 2.92 91.98
C MET A 1 2.53 2.76 90.96
N LEU A 2 1.31 3.21 91.17
CA LEU A 2 0.20 3.05 90.22
C LEU A 2 0.15 4.10 89.08
N LYS A 3 0.75 5.30 89.26
CA LYS A 3 0.75 6.36 88.21
C LYS A 3 1.76 6.17 87.05
N LEU A 4 2.82 5.42 87.31
CA LEU A 4 3.82 5.13 86.24
C LEU A 4 3.37 4.06 85.23
N ARG A 5 2.53 3.08 85.64
CA ARG A 5 2.02 2.05 84.74
C ARG A 5 0.92 2.53 83.79
N LEU A 6 0.21 3.60 84.07
CA LEU A 6 -0.84 4.15 83.19
C LEU A 6 -0.26 5.04 82.07
N CYS A 7 0.94 5.62 82.21
CA CYS A 7 1.59 6.38 81.16
C CYS A 7 2.23 5.43 80.10
N GLU A 8 2.83 4.31 80.50
CA GLU A 8 3.45 3.36 79.52
C GLU A 8 2.39 2.70 78.61
N VAL A 9 1.21 2.33 79.11
CA VAL A 9 0.13 1.73 78.32
C VAL A 9 -0.47 2.73 77.34
N GLY A 10 -0.46 4.04 77.68
CA GLY A 10 -0.92 5.09 76.72
C GLY A 10 0.01 5.34 75.53
N GLU A 11 1.32 5.29 75.78
CA GLU A 11 2.31 5.52 74.69
C GLU A 11 2.42 4.32 73.72
N GLU A 12 2.39 3.06 74.20
CA GLU A 12 2.34 1.88 73.35
C GLU A 12 1.06 1.83 72.50
N SER A 13 -0.07 2.18 73.03
CA SER A 13 -1.35 2.25 72.30
C SER A 13 -1.28 3.32 71.19
N LEU A 14 -0.70 4.48 71.45
CA LEU A 14 -0.55 5.56 70.49
C LEU A 14 0.47 5.19 69.36
N MET A 15 1.54 4.48 69.70
CA MET A 15 2.51 3.96 68.75
C MET A 15 1.90 2.89 67.84
N MET A 16 1.16 1.95 68.39
CA MET A 16 0.44 0.92 67.64
C MET A 16 -0.58 1.56 66.68
N GLU A 17 -1.37 2.54 67.09
CA GLU A 17 -2.32 3.24 66.23
C GLU A 17 -1.62 3.97 65.07
N LYS A 18 -0.48 4.64 65.33
CA LYS A 18 0.34 5.25 64.29
C LYS A 18 0.94 4.23 63.32
N TYR A 19 1.34 3.07 63.84
CA TYR A 19 1.87 1.97 63.00
C TYR A 19 0.77 1.40 62.08
N TYR A 20 -0.42 1.10 62.60
CA TYR A 20 -1.57 0.64 61.85
C TYR A 20 -1.99 1.65 60.75
N LYS A 21 -2.02 2.93 61.04
CA LYS A 21 -2.32 4.00 60.08
C LYS A 21 -1.29 4.03 58.96
N LYS A 22 0.02 3.82 59.23
CA LYS A 22 1.07 3.74 58.19
C LYS A 22 0.96 2.46 57.34
N VAL A 23 0.66 1.33 57.96
CA VAL A 23 0.45 0.06 57.24
C VAL A 23 -0.77 0.15 56.30
N ILE A 24 -1.87 0.69 56.78
CA ILE A 24 -3.08 0.92 55.98
C ILE A 24 -2.79 1.89 54.83
N ALA A 25 -2.10 3.02 55.07
CA ALA A 25 -1.73 3.96 54.02
C ALA A 25 -0.80 3.32 52.98
N PHE A 26 0.16 2.52 53.42
CA PHE A 26 1.08 1.81 52.51
C PHE A 26 0.34 0.73 51.70
N SER A 27 -0.60 0.01 52.28
CA SER A 27 -1.46 -0.94 51.58
C SER A 27 -2.35 -0.27 50.55
N PHE A 28 -2.88 0.93 50.82
CA PHE A 28 -3.64 1.72 49.83
C PHE A 28 -2.76 2.20 48.69
N VAL A 29 -1.50 2.59 48.94
CA VAL A 29 -0.56 2.97 47.88
C VAL A 29 -0.20 1.77 46.98
N ILE A 30 0.04 0.60 47.58
CA ILE A 30 0.30 -0.64 46.79
C ILE A 30 -0.94 -1.04 45.99
N LEU A 31 -2.14 -0.97 46.57
CA LEU A 31 -3.38 -1.29 45.87
C LEU A 31 -3.62 -0.31 44.69
N PHE A 32 -3.33 0.98 44.88
CA PHE A 32 -3.42 2.02 43.84
C PHE A 32 -2.39 1.77 42.71
N PHE A 33 -1.16 1.35 43.05
CA PHE A 33 -0.15 0.97 42.07
C PHE A 33 -0.53 -0.31 41.29
N ILE A 34 -1.10 -1.30 41.96
CA ILE A 34 -1.54 -2.54 41.29
C ILE A 34 -2.74 -2.28 40.38
N THR A 35 -3.67 -1.43 40.77
CA THR A 35 -4.82 -1.06 39.91
C THR A 35 -4.42 -0.15 38.76
N SER A 36 -3.40 0.70 38.91
CA SER A 36 -2.89 1.52 37.78
C SER A 36 -2.07 0.72 36.75
N LEU A 37 -1.45 -0.38 37.16
CA LEU A 37 -0.74 -1.30 36.22
C LEU A 37 -1.68 -2.19 35.42
N SER A 38 -2.93 -2.34 35.82
CA SER A 38 -3.93 -3.20 35.13
C SER A 38 -4.80 -2.43 34.12
N PHE A 39 -4.69 -1.11 34.03
CA PHE A 39 -5.30 -0.30 32.99
C PHE A 39 -4.30 -0.09 31.84
N SER A 40 -4.08 -1.12 31.02
CA SER A 40 -3.76 -0.87 29.62
C SER A 40 -5.02 -0.24 29.02
N PRO A 41 -5.01 1.02 28.60
CA PRO A 41 -6.13 1.55 27.84
C PRO A 41 -6.22 0.67 26.59
N LYS A 42 -7.25 -0.17 26.48
CA LYS A 42 -7.69 -0.61 25.15
C LYS A 42 -7.95 0.70 24.42
N THR A 43 -7.11 1.03 23.46
CA THR A 43 -7.39 2.08 22.49
C THR A 43 -8.66 1.64 21.80
N ILE A 44 -9.81 2.13 22.30
CA ILE A 44 -11.04 2.16 21.50
C ILE A 44 -10.64 3.08 20.35
N LEU A 45 -10.29 2.49 19.21
CA LEU A 45 -10.21 3.23 17.95
C LEU A 45 -11.56 3.92 17.84
N ALA A 46 -11.60 5.21 18.11
CA ALA A 46 -12.78 6.03 17.84
C ALA A 46 -13.13 5.70 16.38
N ASN A 47 -14.43 5.42 16.16
CA ASN A 47 -14.91 4.95 14.86
C ASN A 47 -14.45 5.94 13.78
N PHE A 48 -13.26 5.67 13.18
CA PHE A 48 -12.68 6.54 12.17
C PHE A 48 -13.59 6.50 10.94
N ASP A 49 -14.04 7.65 10.49
CA ASP A 49 -14.86 7.78 9.29
C ASP A 49 -14.51 9.06 8.51
N VAL A 50 -14.73 9.01 7.20
CA VAL A 50 -14.52 10.13 6.27
C VAL A 50 -15.85 10.58 5.67
N GLY A 51 -15.98 11.89 5.46
CA GLY A 51 -17.21 12.54 4.99
C GLY A 51 -17.41 12.48 3.48
N VAL A 52 -17.24 11.29 2.85
CA VAL A 52 -17.39 11.08 1.41
C VAL A 52 -18.21 9.84 1.09
N ASN A 53 -18.62 9.68 -0.16
CA ASN A 53 -19.48 8.56 -0.56
C ASN A 53 -18.74 7.23 -0.55
N SER A 54 -17.50 7.21 -1.03
CA SER A 54 -16.63 6.02 -1.05
C SER A 54 -15.19 6.44 -0.83
N ALA A 55 -14.44 5.61 -0.10
CA ALA A 55 -13.02 5.84 0.16
C ALA A 55 -12.26 4.54 0.43
N ILE A 56 -10.97 4.56 0.16
CA ILE A 56 -10.06 3.48 0.52
C ILE A 56 -8.66 4.06 0.81
N LEU A 57 -7.94 3.43 1.75
CA LEU A 57 -6.52 3.68 2.01
C LEU A 57 -5.77 2.36 1.93
N VAL A 58 -4.70 2.34 1.18
CA VAL A 58 -3.86 1.15 1.01
C VAL A 58 -2.38 1.47 1.19
N GLU A 59 -1.63 0.46 1.60
CA GLU A 59 -0.17 0.52 1.61
C GLU A 59 0.35 0.32 0.18
N GLY A 60 1.26 1.19 -0.25
CA GLY A 60 1.69 1.28 -1.65
C GLY A 60 2.58 0.14 -2.12
N LYS A 61 3.27 -0.59 -1.23
CA LYS A 61 4.18 -1.67 -1.60
C LYS A 61 3.45 -3.00 -1.83
N THR A 62 2.53 -3.34 -0.93
CA THR A 62 1.86 -4.66 -0.92
C THR A 62 0.41 -4.61 -1.36
N GLY A 63 -0.18 -3.41 -1.42
CA GLY A 63 -1.61 -3.24 -1.66
C GLY A 63 -2.48 -3.62 -0.46
N LYS A 64 -1.89 -3.72 0.77
CA LYS A 64 -2.62 -4.00 2.01
C LYS A 64 -3.66 -2.92 2.26
N VAL A 65 -4.92 -3.31 2.45
CA VAL A 65 -6.05 -2.39 2.70
C VAL A 65 -6.09 -2.04 4.19
N LEU A 66 -5.96 -0.75 4.49
CA LEU A 66 -5.88 -0.24 5.87
C LEU A 66 -7.21 0.35 6.34
N TYR A 67 -7.96 0.94 5.41
CA TYR A 67 -9.30 1.49 5.63
C TYR A 67 -10.12 1.39 4.35
N GLU A 68 -11.41 1.16 4.50
CA GLU A 68 -12.36 1.16 3.38
C GLU A 68 -13.74 1.63 3.83
N LYS A 69 -14.42 2.37 2.95
CA LYS A 69 -15.80 2.80 3.08
C LYS A 69 -16.48 2.70 1.73
N ASN A 70 -17.49 1.84 1.62
CA ASN A 70 -18.21 1.60 0.35
C ASN A 70 -17.27 1.39 -0.84
N ALA A 71 -16.10 0.74 -0.61
CA ALA A 71 -14.99 0.70 -1.58
C ALA A 71 -15.36 -0.04 -2.87
N ASP A 72 -16.37 -0.92 -2.84
CA ASP A 72 -16.83 -1.73 -3.95
C ASP A 72 -18.06 -1.14 -4.68
N VAL A 73 -18.48 0.07 -4.29
CA VAL A 73 -19.58 0.77 -4.99
C VAL A 73 -19.02 1.47 -6.22
N GLU A 74 -19.62 1.18 -7.37
CA GLU A 74 -19.26 1.79 -8.65
C GLU A 74 -19.80 3.23 -8.74
N LEU A 75 -18.90 4.20 -8.82
CA LEU A 75 -19.20 5.64 -8.91
C LEU A 75 -18.55 6.26 -10.14
N GLY A 76 -18.99 7.47 -10.52
CA GLY A 76 -18.30 8.29 -11.51
C GLY A 76 -16.87 8.62 -11.04
N ILE A 77 -15.90 8.50 -11.93
CA ILE A 77 -14.49 8.77 -11.61
C ILE A 77 -13.94 10.04 -12.23
N ALA A 78 -14.67 10.64 -13.17
CA ALA A 78 -14.24 11.83 -13.86
C ALA A 78 -12.79 11.72 -14.39
N SER A 79 -11.99 12.77 -14.27
CA SER A 79 -10.60 12.80 -14.76
C SER A 79 -9.64 11.84 -14.04
N MET A 80 -10.04 11.11 -12.99
CA MET A 80 -9.25 9.97 -12.50
C MET A 80 -9.12 8.87 -13.57
N SER A 81 -10.00 8.83 -14.57
CA SER A 81 -9.88 7.99 -15.78
C SER A 81 -8.55 8.13 -16.50
N LYS A 82 -7.94 9.32 -16.42
CA LYS A 82 -6.66 9.59 -17.09
C LYS A 82 -5.50 8.79 -16.51
N MET A 83 -5.62 8.24 -15.31
CA MET A 83 -4.64 7.29 -14.77
C MET A 83 -4.52 6.05 -15.65
N MET A 84 -5.62 5.55 -16.26
CA MET A 84 -5.56 4.46 -17.23
C MET A 84 -4.91 4.92 -18.55
N THR A 85 -5.17 6.14 -18.98
CA THR A 85 -4.49 6.70 -20.16
C THR A 85 -2.99 6.85 -19.91
N GLU A 86 -2.59 7.38 -18.74
CA GLU A 86 -1.18 7.49 -18.34
C GLU A 86 -0.52 6.11 -18.28
N TYR A 87 -1.19 5.11 -17.70
CA TYR A 87 -0.69 3.72 -17.64
C TYR A 87 -0.37 3.19 -19.04
N LEU A 88 -1.33 3.28 -19.97
CA LEU A 88 -1.14 2.77 -21.35
C LEU A 88 -0.04 3.51 -22.11
N ILE A 89 0.13 4.82 -21.90
CA ILE A 89 1.21 5.60 -22.53
C ILE A 89 2.57 5.20 -21.95
N LEU A 90 2.68 5.08 -20.62
CA LEU A 90 3.93 4.67 -19.95
C LEU A 90 4.32 3.24 -20.32
N GLU A 91 3.36 2.34 -20.37
CA GLU A 91 3.58 0.98 -20.84
C GLU A 91 4.08 0.97 -22.29
N ALA A 92 3.46 1.72 -23.20
CA ALA A 92 3.89 1.82 -24.59
C ALA A 92 5.31 2.43 -24.73
N ILE A 93 5.70 3.34 -23.84
CA ILE A 93 7.08 3.87 -23.76
C ILE A 93 8.05 2.78 -23.27
N SER A 94 7.72 2.07 -22.18
CA SER A 94 8.56 1.00 -21.63
C SER A 94 8.80 -0.13 -22.63
N GLU A 95 7.80 -0.45 -23.44
CA GLU A 95 7.84 -1.44 -24.51
C GLU A 95 8.41 -0.90 -25.84
N GLN A 96 8.85 0.35 -25.87
CA GLN A 96 9.41 1.01 -27.07
C GLN A 96 8.42 1.11 -28.26
N ARG A 97 7.11 0.99 -28.00
CA ARG A 97 6.04 1.24 -28.98
C ARG A 97 5.82 2.74 -29.23
N LEU A 98 6.11 3.56 -28.20
CA LEU A 98 6.16 5.02 -28.28
C LEU A 98 7.53 5.54 -27.79
N ARG A 99 7.86 6.77 -28.14
CA ARG A 99 9.03 7.48 -27.61
C ARG A 99 8.61 8.85 -27.11
N TRP A 100 9.30 9.33 -26.07
CA TRP A 100 9.04 10.65 -25.49
C TRP A 100 9.17 11.80 -26.49
N ASP A 101 10.12 11.72 -27.42
CA ASP A 101 10.41 12.71 -28.47
C ASP A 101 9.56 12.53 -29.74
N GLN A 102 8.68 11.53 -29.77
CA GLN A 102 7.82 11.27 -30.93
C GLN A 102 6.78 12.37 -31.07
N HIS A 103 6.61 12.89 -32.30
CA HIS A 103 5.60 13.89 -32.60
C HIS A 103 4.20 13.29 -32.63
N VAL A 104 3.25 14.07 -32.09
CA VAL A 104 1.84 13.72 -32.01
C VAL A 104 1.06 14.61 -32.97
N PRO A 105 0.39 14.04 -33.98
CA PRO A 105 -0.48 14.81 -34.86
C PRO A 105 -1.72 15.26 -34.09
N ILE A 106 -2.17 16.50 -34.30
CA ILE A 106 -3.36 17.07 -33.66
C ILE A 106 -4.50 17.08 -34.68
N SER A 107 -5.55 16.32 -34.39
CA SER A 107 -6.74 16.29 -35.26
C SER A 107 -7.56 17.60 -35.11
N PRO A 108 -8.32 18.02 -36.14
CA PRO A 108 -9.09 19.28 -36.08
C PRO A 108 -10.11 19.33 -34.93
N TRP A 109 -10.64 18.19 -34.49
CA TRP A 109 -11.58 18.18 -33.36
C TRP A 109 -10.85 18.30 -32.02
N VAL A 110 -9.65 17.72 -31.89
CA VAL A 110 -8.79 17.86 -30.72
C VAL A 110 -8.34 19.32 -30.57
N ALA A 111 -7.92 19.96 -31.67
CA ALA A 111 -7.59 21.36 -31.66
C ALA A 111 -8.78 22.22 -31.20
N ARG A 112 -9.99 22.00 -31.75
CA ARG A 112 -11.19 22.73 -31.28
C ARG A 112 -11.49 22.46 -29.80
N LEU A 113 -11.38 21.24 -29.32
CA LEU A 113 -11.61 20.91 -27.92
C LEU A 113 -10.58 21.59 -26.99
N SER A 114 -9.34 21.76 -27.45
CA SER A 114 -8.29 22.40 -26.67
C SER A 114 -8.59 23.86 -26.32
N HIS A 115 -9.45 24.52 -27.11
CA HIS A 115 -9.91 25.89 -26.90
C HIS A 115 -11.21 25.98 -26.09
N ASP A 116 -11.74 24.87 -25.58
CA ASP A 116 -12.91 24.88 -24.68
C ASP A 116 -12.49 25.29 -23.26
N GLU A 117 -12.80 26.52 -22.90
CA GLU A 117 -12.47 27.11 -21.58
C GLU A 117 -13.28 26.49 -20.43
N ALA A 118 -14.33 25.71 -20.72
CA ALA A 118 -15.11 25.02 -19.69
C ALA A 118 -14.40 23.77 -19.14
N GLY A 119 -13.36 23.29 -19.83
CA GLY A 119 -12.57 22.12 -19.47
C GLY A 119 -11.10 22.46 -19.14
N SER A 120 -10.40 21.50 -18.51
CA SER A 120 -8.93 21.60 -18.35
C SER A 120 -8.25 21.30 -19.66
N ASN A 121 -7.47 22.23 -20.19
CA ASN A 121 -6.77 22.09 -21.46
C ASN A 121 -5.48 22.93 -21.51
N VAL A 122 -4.61 22.58 -22.45
CA VAL A 122 -3.58 23.44 -23.04
C VAL A 122 -3.97 23.67 -24.50
N TYR A 123 -3.65 24.84 -25.05
CA TYR A 123 -3.99 25.14 -26.46
C TYR A 123 -3.16 24.31 -27.42
N LEU A 124 -3.83 23.63 -28.34
CA LEU A 124 -3.21 22.80 -29.38
C LEU A 124 -3.67 23.24 -30.76
N GLU A 125 -2.72 23.38 -31.66
CA GLU A 125 -2.95 23.78 -33.05
C GLU A 125 -2.62 22.62 -34.00
N VAL A 126 -3.41 22.46 -35.07
CA VAL A 126 -3.27 21.35 -36.04
C VAL A 126 -1.87 21.30 -36.66
N ASP A 127 -1.31 22.44 -37.02
CA ASP A 127 -0.04 22.55 -37.74
C ASP A 127 1.18 22.73 -36.81
N SER A 128 0.98 22.68 -35.50
CA SER A 128 2.04 22.81 -34.51
C SER A 128 2.67 21.46 -34.15
N SER A 129 3.86 21.51 -33.58
CA SER A 129 4.63 20.32 -33.22
C SER A 129 4.63 20.11 -31.72
N TYR A 130 4.04 19.01 -31.29
CA TYR A 130 4.00 18.57 -29.88
C TYR A 130 4.58 17.17 -29.78
N THR A 131 5.34 16.89 -28.73
CA THR A 131 5.87 15.56 -28.46
C THR A 131 4.95 14.77 -27.52
N VAL A 132 5.12 13.46 -27.48
CA VAL A 132 4.44 12.59 -26.49
C VAL A 132 4.69 13.12 -25.07
N LYS A 133 5.93 13.57 -24.79
CA LYS A 133 6.29 14.15 -23.49
C LYS A 133 5.49 15.42 -23.17
N ASP A 134 5.41 16.35 -24.11
CA ASP A 134 4.66 17.61 -23.89
C ASP A 134 3.20 17.34 -23.53
N LEU A 135 2.57 16.43 -24.28
CA LEU A 135 1.17 16.09 -24.06
C LEU A 135 0.96 15.25 -22.80
N TYR A 136 1.89 14.32 -22.48
CA TYR A 136 1.85 13.58 -21.22
C TYR A 136 1.95 14.50 -20.01
N GLU A 137 2.87 15.45 -20.02
CA GLU A 137 2.98 16.46 -18.97
C GLU A 137 1.70 17.30 -18.83
N ALA A 138 1.06 17.65 -19.95
CA ALA A 138 -0.21 18.36 -19.94
C ALA A 138 -1.36 17.50 -19.34
N VAL A 139 -1.35 16.20 -19.58
CA VAL A 139 -2.30 15.25 -18.95
C VAL A 139 -2.09 15.17 -17.44
N ALA A 140 -0.85 14.96 -17.01
CA ALA A 140 -0.52 14.75 -15.60
C ALA A 140 -0.67 16.02 -14.74
N ILE A 141 -0.24 17.18 -15.25
CA ILE A 141 -0.22 18.46 -14.53
C ILE A 141 -1.56 19.19 -14.67
N GLU A 142 -1.95 19.58 -15.90
CA GLU A 142 -3.17 20.38 -16.15
C GLU A 142 -4.43 19.51 -16.25
N SER A 143 -4.29 18.20 -16.34
CA SER A 143 -5.41 17.30 -16.65
C SER A 143 -6.03 17.57 -18.04
N ALA A 144 -5.21 17.99 -19.01
CA ALA A 144 -5.63 18.48 -20.32
C ALA A 144 -6.39 17.42 -21.14
N ASN A 145 -7.68 17.68 -21.41
CA ASN A 145 -8.55 16.75 -22.10
C ASN A 145 -8.14 16.55 -23.56
N ALA A 146 -7.83 17.62 -24.27
CA ALA A 146 -7.41 17.54 -25.68
C ALA A 146 -6.09 16.79 -25.83
N ALA A 147 -5.10 17.02 -24.94
CA ALA A 147 -3.84 16.27 -24.93
C ALA A 147 -4.08 14.77 -24.66
N THR A 148 -5.00 14.43 -23.74
CA THR A 148 -5.40 13.05 -23.46
C THR A 148 -5.93 12.35 -24.69
N ILE A 149 -6.79 13.03 -25.47
CA ILE A 149 -7.37 12.46 -26.69
C ILE A 149 -6.33 12.32 -27.80
N ALA A 150 -5.45 13.32 -27.98
CA ALA A 150 -4.37 13.25 -28.96
C ALA A 150 -3.46 12.03 -28.71
N LEU A 151 -3.07 11.79 -27.46
CA LEU A 151 -2.30 10.60 -27.09
C LEU A 151 -3.10 9.30 -27.30
N ALA A 152 -4.40 9.32 -27.02
CA ALA A 152 -5.29 8.20 -27.26
C ALA A 152 -5.41 7.85 -28.76
N GLU A 153 -5.57 8.88 -29.62
CA GLU A 153 -5.58 8.70 -31.08
C GLU A 153 -4.24 8.13 -31.59
N LEU A 154 -3.12 8.64 -31.07
CA LEU A 154 -1.77 8.18 -31.46
C LEU A 154 -1.56 6.71 -31.12
N LEU A 155 -1.82 6.32 -29.87
CA LEU A 155 -1.55 4.95 -29.41
C LEU A 155 -2.58 3.95 -29.94
N GLY A 156 -3.87 4.35 -29.97
CA GLY A 156 -4.95 3.48 -30.43
C GLY A 156 -5.09 3.37 -31.95
N GLY A 157 -4.49 4.30 -32.72
CA GLY A 157 -4.76 4.46 -34.16
C GLY A 157 -6.19 4.95 -34.46
N SER A 158 -7.10 4.83 -33.51
CA SER A 158 -8.43 5.45 -33.49
C SER A 158 -8.88 5.61 -32.04
N TYR A 159 -9.77 6.58 -31.80
CA TYR A 159 -10.30 6.86 -30.46
C TYR A 159 -11.07 5.66 -29.87
N THR A 160 -11.93 5.03 -30.68
CA THR A 160 -12.67 3.82 -30.29
C THR A 160 -11.73 2.68 -29.90
N ASN A 161 -10.68 2.45 -30.66
CA ASN A 161 -9.72 1.39 -30.36
C ASN A 161 -8.97 1.68 -29.03
N PHE A 162 -8.65 2.94 -28.75
CA PHE A 162 -8.01 3.30 -27.49
C PHE A 162 -8.93 3.03 -26.28
N VAL A 163 -10.22 3.36 -26.38
CA VAL A 163 -11.19 3.05 -25.30
C VAL A 163 -11.29 1.53 -25.09
N ARG A 164 -11.22 0.74 -26.16
CA ARG A 164 -11.14 -0.72 -26.04
C ARG A 164 -9.87 -1.14 -25.30
N LEU A 165 -8.71 -0.57 -25.65
CA LEU A 165 -7.45 -0.86 -24.93
C LEU A 165 -7.52 -0.51 -23.44
N MET A 166 -8.24 0.56 -23.06
CA MET A 166 -8.46 0.90 -21.64
C MET A 166 -9.23 -0.22 -20.91
N ASN A 167 -10.28 -0.75 -21.51
CA ASN A 167 -11.06 -1.83 -20.91
C ASN A 167 -10.28 -3.15 -20.91
N ASP A 168 -9.61 -3.51 -22.00
CA ASP A 168 -8.76 -4.70 -22.07
C ASP A 168 -7.65 -4.67 -20.98
N LYS A 169 -7.01 -3.51 -20.78
CA LYS A 169 -6.00 -3.32 -19.73
C LYS A 169 -6.60 -3.39 -18.33
N ALA A 170 -7.80 -2.87 -18.12
CA ALA A 170 -8.49 -2.99 -16.85
C ALA A 170 -8.76 -4.45 -16.46
N GLU A 171 -9.16 -5.29 -17.43
CA GLU A 171 -9.29 -6.74 -17.23
C GLU A 171 -7.95 -7.39 -16.90
N GLU A 172 -6.88 -7.04 -17.63
CA GLU A 172 -5.52 -7.55 -17.38
C GLU A 172 -5.01 -7.22 -15.98
N LEU A 173 -5.30 -6.00 -15.49
CA LEU A 173 -4.97 -5.55 -14.13
C LEU A 173 -5.92 -6.11 -13.06
N ASN A 174 -6.84 -7.02 -13.42
CA ASN A 174 -7.85 -7.62 -12.55
C ASN A 174 -8.75 -6.59 -11.85
N LEU A 175 -9.13 -5.50 -12.56
CA LEU A 175 -10.18 -4.61 -12.10
C LEU A 175 -11.52 -5.30 -12.28
N GLU A 176 -12.42 -5.18 -11.31
CA GLU A 176 -13.69 -5.94 -11.29
C GLU A 176 -14.91 -5.06 -11.59
N LYS A 177 -14.88 -3.82 -11.11
CA LYS A 177 -15.99 -2.87 -11.20
C LYS A 177 -15.53 -1.59 -11.88
N PHE A 178 -15.54 -1.62 -13.21
CA PHE A 178 -15.10 -0.52 -14.05
C PHE A 178 -15.93 -0.48 -15.35
N ASN A 179 -15.97 0.70 -15.96
CA ASN A 179 -16.47 0.89 -17.30
C ASN A 179 -15.83 2.16 -17.90
N PHE A 180 -14.94 1.99 -18.87
CA PHE A 180 -14.37 3.10 -19.62
C PHE A 180 -15.14 3.29 -20.93
N VAL A 181 -15.69 4.48 -21.11
CA VAL A 181 -16.41 4.90 -22.32
C VAL A 181 -15.69 6.02 -23.08
N ASN A 182 -14.66 6.61 -22.45
CA ASN A 182 -13.77 7.60 -23.05
C ASN A 182 -12.43 7.70 -22.29
N SER A 183 -11.43 8.37 -22.91
CA SER A 183 -10.08 8.48 -22.33
C SER A 183 -9.94 9.57 -21.26
N THR A 184 -10.84 10.52 -21.18
CA THR A 184 -10.70 11.75 -20.37
C THR A 184 -11.46 11.71 -19.05
N GLY A 185 -12.58 10.96 -19.00
CA GLY A 185 -13.55 10.99 -17.91
C GLY A 185 -14.54 12.14 -17.96
N LEU A 186 -14.59 12.88 -19.07
CA LEU A 186 -15.67 13.83 -19.33
C LEU A 186 -16.98 13.07 -19.60
N PRO A 187 -18.17 13.67 -19.29
CA PRO A 187 -19.44 13.12 -19.74
C PRO A 187 -19.50 13.06 -21.27
N ASN A 188 -19.94 11.94 -21.84
CA ASN A 188 -20.01 11.75 -23.29
C ASN A 188 -20.90 12.77 -24.00
N ARG A 189 -21.84 13.44 -23.30
CA ARG A 189 -22.63 14.54 -23.87
C ARG A 189 -21.79 15.76 -24.30
N MET A 190 -20.56 15.88 -23.80
CA MET A 190 -19.60 16.94 -24.23
C MET A 190 -18.92 16.63 -25.56
N TYR A 191 -19.08 15.42 -26.08
CA TYR A 191 -18.58 15.02 -27.39
C TYR A 191 -19.73 14.96 -28.41
N THR A 192 -19.42 15.35 -29.68
CA THR A 192 -20.34 15.09 -30.78
C THR A 192 -20.48 13.58 -31.02
N ALA A 193 -21.58 13.14 -31.64
CA ALA A 193 -21.82 11.70 -31.85
C ALA A 193 -20.69 11.01 -32.63
N GLU A 194 -20.06 11.71 -33.57
CA GLU A 194 -18.92 11.24 -34.38
C GLU A 194 -17.60 11.09 -33.61
N ASN A 195 -17.47 11.81 -32.47
CA ASN A 195 -16.25 11.84 -31.65
C ASN A 195 -16.38 10.96 -30.37
N ARG A 196 -17.49 10.27 -30.20
CA ARG A 196 -17.65 9.27 -29.13
C ARG A 196 -17.07 7.95 -29.58
N ALA A 197 -16.60 7.16 -28.63
CA ALA A 197 -16.22 5.77 -28.92
C ALA A 197 -17.46 4.99 -29.40
N GLU A 198 -17.27 4.12 -30.38
CA GLU A 198 -18.34 3.29 -30.93
C GLU A 198 -19.01 2.45 -29.83
N GLY A 199 -20.35 2.33 -29.88
CA GLY A 199 -21.09 1.59 -28.88
C GLY A 199 -21.44 2.37 -27.60
N THR A 200 -20.98 3.66 -27.50
CA THR A 200 -21.30 4.52 -26.35
C THR A 200 -22.37 5.57 -26.71
N THR A 201 -23.07 6.07 -25.69
CA THR A 201 -24.13 7.07 -25.81
C THR A 201 -23.74 8.40 -25.18
N SER A 202 -24.56 9.44 -25.36
CA SER A 202 -24.39 10.75 -24.72
C SER A 202 -24.53 10.72 -23.21
N GLU A 203 -25.22 9.74 -22.67
CA GLU A 203 -25.52 9.61 -21.23
C GLU A 203 -24.43 8.90 -20.46
N ASP A 204 -23.45 8.30 -21.18
CA ASP A 204 -22.41 7.50 -20.55
C ASP A 204 -21.31 8.41 -19.96
N GLU A 205 -20.81 7.99 -18.81
CA GLU A 205 -19.62 8.51 -18.13
C GLU A 205 -18.81 7.34 -17.58
N ASN A 206 -17.47 7.51 -17.50
CA ASN A 206 -16.59 6.51 -16.90
C ASN A 206 -16.95 6.26 -15.44
N ARG A 207 -17.01 4.99 -15.06
CA ARG A 207 -17.30 4.54 -13.69
C ARG A 207 -16.25 3.54 -13.22
N MET A 208 -16.01 3.53 -11.91
CA MET A 208 -15.16 2.57 -11.26
C MET A 208 -15.41 2.54 -9.75
N SER A 209 -15.10 1.44 -9.08
CA SER A 209 -15.08 1.40 -7.62
C SER A 209 -13.85 2.09 -7.04
N ALA A 210 -13.91 2.51 -5.76
CA ALA A 210 -12.73 3.06 -5.09
C ALA A 210 -11.61 2.00 -4.95
N ARG A 211 -11.97 0.72 -4.75
CA ARG A 211 -11.03 -0.39 -4.70
C ARG A 211 -10.30 -0.57 -6.03
N ASP A 212 -11.01 -0.57 -7.14
CA ASP A 212 -10.39 -0.71 -8.46
C ASP A 212 -9.60 0.54 -8.87
N THR A 213 -10.08 1.72 -8.48
CA THR A 213 -9.30 2.96 -8.64
C THR A 213 -7.99 2.90 -7.85
N ALA A 214 -8.00 2.38 -6.63
CA ALA A 214 -6.79 2.16 -5.84
C ALA A 214 -5.90 1.07 -6.45
N ARG A 215 -6.47 0.00 -7.02
CA ARG A 215 -5.73 -1.07 -7.73
C ARG A 215 -5.04 -0.52 -8.97
N LEU A 216 -5.72 0.30 -9.77
CA LEU A 216 -5.10 0.99 -10.91
C LEU A 216 -3.96 1.91 -10.46
N ALA A 217 -4.17 2.73 -9.42
CA ALA A 217 -3.13 3.60 -8.87
C ALA A 217 -1.94 2.80 -8.30
N TYR A 218 -2.20 1.67 -7.65
CA TYR A 218 -1.19 0.76 -7.14
C TYR A 218 -0.31 0.22 -8.27
N HIS A 219 -0.90 -0.28 -9.34
CA HIS A 219 -0.15 -0.73 -10.52
C HIS A 219 0.62 0.44 -11.15
N LEU A 220 -0.02 1.56 -11.36
CA LEU A 220 0.60 2.74 -11.98
C LEU A 220 1.86 3.20 -11.22
N VAL A 221 1.81 3.27 -9.89
CA VAL A 221 2.94 3.72 -9.05
C VAL A 221 4.04 2.66 -8.95
N ASN A 222 3.70 1.36 -8.93
CA ASN A 222 4.69 0.30 -8.80
C ASN A 222 5.35 -0.07 -10.12
N ASP A 223 4.58 -0.06 -11.23
CA ASP A 223 5.08 -0.45 -12.55
C ASP A 223 5.85 0.72 -13.22
N PHE A 224 5.45 1.97 -12.95
CA PHE A 224 6.01 3.19 -13.55
C PHE A 224 6.26 4.29 -12.51
N PRO A 225 7.14 4.09 -11.52
CA PRO A 225 7.36 5.05 -10.42
C PRO A 225 7.85 6.43 -10.89
N GLU A 226 8.44 6.52 -12.09
CA GLU A 226 8.88 7.78 -12.70
C GLU A 226 7.73 8.77 -12.95
N LEU A 227 6.48 8.30 -13.02
CA LEU A 227 5.32 9.18 -13.17
C LEU A 227 5.25 10.23 -12.06
N LEU A 228 5.74 9.88 -10.85
CA LEU A 228 5.71 10.77 -9.68
C LEU A 228 6.60 12.00 -9.89
N GLU A 229 7.61 11.92 -10.76
CA GLU A 229 8.42 13.08 -11.09
C GLU A 229 7.62 14.16 -11.82
N THR A 230 6.58 13.77 -12.58
CA THR A 230 5.68 14.70 -13.25
C THR A 230 4.48 15.07 -12.38
N SER A 231 3.83 14.12 -11.73
CA SER A 231 2.61 14.35 -10.94
C SER A 231 2.84 15.27 -9.73
N LYS A 232 4.06 15.34 -9.20
CA LYS A 232 4.44 16.23 -8.07
C LYS A 232 4.72 17.69 -8.48
N ILE A 233 4.72 18.03 -9.78
CA ILE A 233 5.01 19.37 -10.25
C ILE A 233 3.77 20.28 -10.01
N PRO A 234 3.86 21.35 -9.20
CA PRO A 234 2.71 22.21 -8.95
C PRO A 234 2.35 23.10 -10.14
N MET A 235 3.36 23.62 -10.84
CA MET A 235 3.18 24.53 -11.99
C MET A 235 4.33 24.36 -12.99
N LYS A 236 4.01 24.37 -14.29
CA LYS A 236 4.99 24.26 -15.36
C LYS A 236 4.50 25.02 -16.60
N ASN A 237 5.38 25.70 -17.32
CA ASN A 237 5.01 26.24 -18.63
C ASN A 237 4.85 25.08 -19.63
N PHE A 238 3.79 25.12 -20.44
CA PHE A 238 3.61 24.14 -21.50
C PHE A 238 4.77 24.23 -22.50
N GLN A 239 5.41 23.12 -22.81
CA GLN A 239 6.66 23.03 -23.59
C GLN A 239 7.83 23.85 -23.00
N GLY A 240 7.83 24.11 -21.70
CA GLY A 240 8.84 24.93 -21.03
C GLY A 240 9.25 24.43 -19.64
N ASP A 241 9.76 25.33 -18.84
CA ASP A 241 10.35 25.03 -17.52
C ASP A 241 9.29 25.01 -16.39
N ILE A 242 9.67 24.42 -15.25
CA ILE A 242 8.90 24.48 -14.00
C ILE A 242 8.81 25.93 -13.55
N VAL A 243 7.62 26.38 -13.18
CA VAL A 243 7.34 27.74 -12.72
C VAL A 243 7.48 27.81 -11.20
N THR A 244 8.37 28.69 -10.72
CA THR A 244 8.65 28.90 -9.29
C THR A 244 8.42 30.34 -8.84
N ASP A 245 8.22 31.26 -9.76
CA ASP A 245 8.13 32.71 -9.55
C ASP A 245 6.70 33.27 -9.65
N LYS A 246 5.73 32.41 -9.91
CA LYS A 246 4.30 32.78 -9.99
C LYS A 246 3.50 32.12 -8.87
N THR A 247 2.45 32.81 -8.45
CA THR A 247 1.40 32.19 -7.63
C THR A 247 0.48 31.31 -8.50
N TRP A 248 -0.24 30.40 -7.88
CA TRP A 248 -1.24 29.58 -8.57
C TRP A 248 -2.28 30.43 -9.34
N MET A 249 -2.71 31.58 -8.77
CA MET A 249 -3.63 32.49 -9.44
C MET A 249 -3.02 33.14 -10.69
N GLN A 250 -1.74 33.55 -10.62
CA GLN A 250 -1.03 34.13 -11.77
C GLN A 250 -0.83 33.08 -12.88
N CYS A 251 -0.53 31.82 -12.50
CA CYS A 251 -0.45 30.74 -13.47
C CYS A 251 -1.82 30.48 -14.12
N LYS A 252 -2.91 30.49 -13.34
CA LYS A 252 -4.26 30.33 -13.88
C LYS A 252 -4.66 31.34 -14.94
N GLU A 253 -4.15 32.57 -14.85
CA GLU A 253 -4.42 33.64 -15.80
C GLU A 253 -3.46 33.65 -17.01
N ASP A 254 -2.43 32.78 -16.98
CA ASP A 254 -1.42 32.66 -18.02
C ASP A 254 -1.64 31.37 -18.83
N TRP A 255 -2.12 31.50 -20.04
CA TRP A 255 -2.44 30.38 -20.94
C TRP A 255 -1.27 29.49 -21.31
N THR A 256 -0.05 29.90 -21.03
CA THR A 256 1.16 29.11 -21.24
C THR A 256 1.54 28.30 -19.99
N CYS A 257 0.93 28.61 -18.84
CA CYS A 257 1.23 27.98 -17.57
C CYS A 257 0.23 26.89 -17.23
N MET A 258 0.70 25.66 -17.14
CA MET A 258 -0.04 24.52 -16.60
C MET A 258 -0.02 24.55 -15.08
N LYS A 259 -1.17 24.41 -14.46
CA LYS A 259 -1.32 24.32 -13.00
C LYS A 259 -1.81 22.95 -12.59
N ASN A 260 -1.20 22.38 -11.55
CA ASN A 260 -1.69 21.13 -11.00
C ASN A 260 -2.97 21.38 -10.18
N TRP A 261 -3.98 20.56 -10.43
CA TRP A 261 -5.24 20.58 -9.68
C TRP A 261 -5.16 19.90 -8.33
N ASN A 262 -4.02 19.30 -8.02
CA ASN A 262 -3.72 18.70 -6.73
C ASN A 262 -3.21 19.77 -5.76
N ASP A 263 -4.12 20.41 -5.04
CA ASP A 263 -3.80 21.48 -4.09
C ASP A 263 -3.01 21.00 -2.86
N MET A 264 -2.75 19.69 -2.72
CA MET A 264 -1.96 19.13 -1.63
C MET A 264 -0.44 19.12 -1.91
N LEU A 265 -0.01 19.60 -3.08
CA LEU A 265 1.41 19.71 -3.44
C LEU A 265 2.10 20.90 -2.74
N PRO A 266 3.46 20.87 -2.63
CA PRO A 266 4.21 21.93 -1.97
C PRO A 266 3.91 23.32 -2.54
N GLY A 267 3.66 24.28 -1.65
CA GLY A 267 3.35 25.66 -2.02
C GLY A 267 1.90 25.93 -2.41
N LEU A 268 1.03 24.93 -2.39
CA LEU A 268 -0.40 25.04 -2.68
C LEU A 268 -1.25 25.04 -1.40
N PRO A 269 -2.53 25.49 -1.45
CA PRO A 269 -3.34 25.79 -0.26
C PRO A 269 -3.57 24.66 0.72
N ASN A 270 -3.70 23.42 0.24
CA ASN A 270 -3.97 22.24 1.05
C ASN A 270 -2.73 21.36 1.23
N PHE A 271 -1.52 21.95 1.17
CA PHE A 271 -0.26 21.22 1.24
C PHE A 271 -0.27 20.13 2.31
N TYR A 272 0.15 18.91 1.90
CA TYR A 272 0.33 17.77 2.78
C TYR A 272 1.73 17.17 2.61
N GLU A 273 2.48 17.06 3.69
CA GLU A 273 3.86 16.58 3.66
C GLU A 273 3.95 15.17 3.07
N GLY A 274 4.88 14.98 2.13
CA GLY A 274 5.15 13.70 1.47
C GLY A 274 4.20 13.38 0.31
N LEU A 275 3.17 14.19 0.05
CA LEU A 275 2.25 13.95 -1.06
C LEU A 275 2.90 14.35 -2.39
N ASP A 276 2.86 13.42 -3.37
CA ASP A 276 3.56 13.54 -4.66
C ASP A 276 2.70 13.16 -5.89
N GLY A 277 1.44 12.88 -5.70
CA GLY A 277 0.51 12.51 -6.78
C GLY A 277 -0.89 12.26 -6.26
N LEU A 278 -1.82 11.79 -7.05
CA LEU A 278 -1.81 11.42 -8.45
C LEU A 278 -2.80 12.29 -9.26
N LYS A 279 -4.12 12.02 -9.11
CA LYS A 279 -5.12 12.57 -10.03
C LYS A 279 -6.40 13.02 -9.34
N THR A 280 -6.82 14.26 -9.64
CA THR A 280 -8.12 14.81 -9.27
C THR A 280 -9.15 14.56 -10.37
N GLY A 281 -10.44 14.58 -10.00
CA GLY A 281 -11.54 14.53 -10.95
C GLY A 281 -12.75 15.33 -10.47
N TYR A 282 -13.56 15.79 -11.43
CA TYR A 282 -14.85 16.40 -11.19
C TYR A 282 -15.76 16.27 -12.39
N THR A 283 -16.96 15.77 -12.17
CA THR A 283 -18.16 15.96 -13.00
C THR A 283 -19.37 16.13 -12.08
N VAL A 284 -20.50 16.56 -12.63
CA VAL A 284 -21.74 16.66 -11.82
C VAL A 284 -22.12 15.32 -11.21
N LEU A 285 -21.92 14.20 -11.94
CA LEU A 285 -22.21 12.86 -11.47
C LEU A 285 -21.20 12.37 -10.43
N ALA A 286 -19.91 12.53 -10.71
CA ALA A 286 -18.82 12.06 -9.84
C ALA A 286 -18.67 12.92 -8.59
N LYS A 287 -19.13 14.17 -8.60
CA LYS A 287 -18.74 15.21 -7.64
C LYS A 287 -17.22 15.37 -7.61
N TYR A 288 -16.64 15.77 -6.51
CA TYR A 288 -15.20 15.92 -6.38
C TYR A 288 -14.55 14.59 -5.96
N THR A 289 -13.54 14.17 -6.73
CA THR A 289 -12.82 12.91 -6.51
C THR A 289 -11.32 13.18 -6.49
N PHE A 290 -10.55 12.34 -5.77
CA PHE A 290 -9.11 12.43 -5.73
C PHE A 290 -8.49 11.06 -5.42
N THR A 291 -7.50 10.69 -6.21
CA THR A 291 -6.54 9.64 -5.87
C THR A 291 -5.25 10.31 -5.46
N GLY A 292 -4.86 10.16 -4.19
CA GLY A 292 -3.65 10.73 -3.62
C GLY A 292 -2.62 9.65 -3.30
N THR A 293 -1.33 9.97 -3.41
CA THR A 293 -0.24 9.15 -2.88
C THR A 293 0.72 10.01 -2.09
N ALA A 294 1.19 9.48 -0.96
CA ALA A 294 2.15 10.16 -0.10
C ALA A 294 3.16 9.17 0.47
N GLU A 295 4.43 9.61 0.58
CA GLU A 295 5.49 8.80 1.16
C GLU A 295 6.17 9.54 2.31
N ARG A 296 6.32 8.85 3.46
CA ARG A 296 7.12 9.32 4.62
C ARG A 296 7.93 8.16 5.19
N ASN A 297 9.19 8.39 5.45
CA ASN A 297 10.08 7.39 6.07
C ASN A 297 10.08 6.04 5.33
N GLY A 298 10.00 6.07 3.99
CA GLY A 298 9.95 4.88 3.15
C GLY A 298 8.63 4.09 3.22
N THR A 299 7.58 4.63 3.83
CA THR A 299 6.22 4.07 3.78
C THR A 299 5.38 4.92 2.87
N ARG A 300 4.85 4.30 1.81
CA ARG A 300 3.94 4.93 0.85
C ARG A 300 2.51 4.49 1.11
N PHE A 301 1.59 5.44 1.13
CA PHE A 301 0.15 5.18 1.10
C PHE A 301 -0.47 5.70 -0.18
N ILE A 302 -1.51 5.01 -0.62
CA ILE A 302 -2.38 5.42 -1.72
C ILE A 302 -3.79 5.54 -1.15
N SER A 303 -4.45 6.68 -1.37
CA SER A 303 -5.82 6.93 -0.96
C SER A 303 -6.70 7.23 -2.15
N VAL A 304 -7.95 6.80 -2.10
CA VAL A 304 -8.99 7.20 -3.04
C VAL A 304 -10.15 7.79 -2.26
N VAL A 305 -10.59 8.96 -2.68
CA VAL A 305 -11.74 9.69 -2.15
C VAL A 305 -12.70 9.97 -3.30
N MET A 306 -13.97 9.57 -3.18
CA MET A 306 -14.98 9.71 -4.22
C MET A 306 -16.26 10.33 -3.69
N GLY A 307 -16.83 11.27 -4.44
CA GLY A 307 -18.09 11.91 -4.13
C GLY A 307 -18.03 12.92 -2.99
N ALA A 308 -16.91 13.63 -2.83
CA ALA A 308 -16.81 14.77 -1.92
C ALA A 308 -17.69 15.94 -2.40
N GLU A 309 -18.25 16.71 -1.45
CA GLU A 309 -19.22 17.77 -1.74
C GLU A 309 -18.56 19.07 -2.27
N SER A 310 -17.25 19.25 -2.03
CA SER A 310 -16.51 20.43 -2.51
C SER A 310 -15.06 20.11 -2.85
N ILE A 311 -14.38 21.08 -3.52
CA ILE A 311 -12.96 21.01 -3.81
C ILE A 311 -12.15 20.78 -2.54
N ASP A 312 -12.39 21.57 -1.49
CA ASP A 312 -11.64 21.46 -0.23
C ASP A 312 -11.92 20.16 0.49
N MET A 313 -13.17 19.69 0.50
CA MET A 313 -13.54 18.45 1.19
C MET A 313 -12.81 17.23 0.65
N ARG A 314 -12.54 17.12 -0.66
CA ARG A 314 -11.77 15.99 -1.19
C ARG A 314 -10.34 15.95 -0.63
N PHE A 315 -9.70 17.11 -0.41
CA PHE A 315 -8.35 17.21 0.15
C PHE A 315 -8.34 17.04 1.67
N ILE A 316 -9.33 17.62 2.38
CA ILE A 316 -9.50 17.43 3.82
C ILE A 316 -9.69 15.94 4.15
N GLU A 317 -10.56 15.25 3.43
CA GLU A 317 -10.83 13.83 3.68
C GLU A 317 -9.65 12.94 3.26
N THR A 318 -8.91 13.33 2.22
CA THR A 318 -7.64 12.69 1.85
C THR A 318 -6.60 12.84 2.95
N ALA A 319 -6.42 14.05 3.50
CA ALA A 319 -5.49 14.30 4.60
C ALA A 319 -5.85 13.45 5.83
N LYS A 320 -7.14 13.33 6.19
CA LYS A 320 -7.59 12.44 7.26
C LYS A 320 -7.22 10.98 7.02
N LEU A 321 -7.40 10.47 5.78
CA LEU A 321 -6.99 9.10 5.43
C LEU A 321 -5.48 8.90 5.57
N MET A 322 -4.69 9.85 5.05
CA MET A 322 -3.24 9.80 5.15
C MET A 322 -2.77 9.87 6.61
N ASP A 323 -3.36 10.77 7.41
CA ASP A 323 -3.09 10.87 8.85
C ASP A 323 -3.50 9.59 9.59
N TYR A 324 -4.61 8.97 9.22
CA TYR A 324 -4.99 7.66 9.77
C TYR A 324 -3.90 6.61 9.48
N GLY A 325 -3.38 6.56 8.25
CA GLY A 325 -2.28 5.66 7.88
C GLY A 325 -1.01 5.94 8.68
N PHE A 326 -0.47 7.16 8.58
CA PHE A 326 0.81 7.51 9.20
C PHE A 326 0.79 7.53 10.74
N ASN A 327 -0.36 7.74 11.37
CA ASN A 327 -0.48 7.78 12.84
C ASN A 327 -0.77 6.41 13.46
N ASN A 328 -1.43 5.49 12.74
CA ASN A 328 -1.88 4.22 13.31
C ASN A 328 -1.09 3.00 12.84
N PHE A 329 -0.20 3.16 11.86
CA PHE A 329 0.58 2.06 11.33
C PHE A 329 2.08 2.37 11.40
N ASP A 330 2.87 1.30 11.56
CA ASP A 330 4.33 1.39 11.59
C ASP A 330 4.94 0.14 10.94
N LYS A 331 6.23 0.20 10.59
CA LYS A 331 6.96 -0.94 10.07
C LYS A 331 7.51 -1.80 11.19
N LEU A 332 7.18 -3.08 11.17
CA LEU A 332 7.85 -4.09 11.98
C LEU A 332 8.92 -4.77 11.12
N ASN A 333 10.13 -4.88 11.68
CA ASN A 333 11.24 -5.57 11.03
C ASN A 333 11.53 -6.86 11.80
N MET A 334 11.56 -7.98 11.08
CA MET A 334 11.93 -9.29 11.63
C MET A 334 13.14 -9.84 10.89
N GLN A 335 14.12 -10.32 11.66
CA GLN A 335 15.32 -10.98 11.11
C GLN A 335 15.77 -12.06 12.10
N GLU A 336 15.27 -13.27 11.91
CA GLU A 336 15.58 -14.39 12.78
C GLU A 336 16.30 -15.47 11.96
N PRO A 337 17.48 -15.93 12.39
CA PRO A 337 18.07 -17.14 11.82
C PRO A 337 17.26 -18.36 12.25
N LEU A 338 17.14 -19.33 11.36
CA LEU A 338 16.49 -20.60 11.63
C LEU A 338 17.49 -21.73 11.48
N GLU A 339 17.53 -22.64 12.45
CA GLU A 339 18.22 -23.90 12.33
C GLU A 339 17.23 -24.97 11.87
N VAL A 340 17.49 -25.59 10.71
CA VAL A 340 16.60 -26.60 10.12
C VAL A 340 17.28 -27.96 10.10
N PRO A 341 16.54 -29.05 10.45
CA PRO A 341 17.09 -30.41 10.41
C PRO A 341 17.33 -30.85 8.96
N VAL A 342 18.47 -31.50 8.73
CA VAL A 342 18.88 -32.02 7.42
C VAL A 342 19.01 -33.54 7.45
N VAL A 343 18.35 -34.18 6.50
CA VAL A 343 18.47 -35.63 6.28
C VAL A 343 19.35 -35.94 5.08
N LYS A 344 19.95 -37.13 5.08
CA LYS A 344 20.88 -37.61 4.03
C LYS A 344 22.11 -36.73 3.84
N GLY A 345 22.35 -35.72 4.71
CA GLY A 345 23.51 -34.86 4.69
C GLY A 345 24.67 -35.34 5.57
N LYS A 346 25.89 -34.80 5.33
CA LYS A 346 27.01 -35.00 6.26
C LYS A 346 26.71 -34.30 7.59
N GLU A 347 26.23 -33.07 7.54
CA GLU A 347 25.68 -32.30 8.66
C GLU A 347 24.21 -32.70 8.89
N LYS A 348 23.76 -32.59 10.13
CA LYS A 348 22.37 -32.93 10.53
C LYS A 348 21.48 -31.71 10.62
N GLU A 349 22.07 -30.54 10.63
CA GLU A 349 21.42 -29.24 10.83
C GLU A 349 22.02 -28.25 9.85
N LEU A 350 21.22 -27.30 9.41
CA LEU A 350 21.60 -26.24 8.50
C LEU A 350 21.06 -24.91 9.05
N MET A 351 21.96 -23.95 9.24
CA MET A 351 21.55 -22.58 9.51
C MET A 351 21.06 -21.92 8.22
N VAL A 352 19.88 -21.32 8.29
CA VAL A 352 19.31 -20.49 7.21
C VAL A 352 19.05 -19.09 7.73
N SER A 353 19.21 -18.10 6.88
CA SER A 353 18.97 -16.70 7.22
C SER A 353 18.22 -16.00 6.10
N ALA A 354 17.38 -15.02 6.46
CA ALA A 354 16.73 -14.16 5.49
C ALA A 354 17.78 -13.31 4.75
N VAL A 355 17.58 -13.10 3.45
CA VAL A 355 18.42 -12.24 2.60
C VAL A 355 18.50 -10.83 3.15
N GLU A 356 17.38 -10.34 3.66
CA GLU A 356 17.20 -9.03 4.28
C GLU A 356 16.17 -9.15 5.41
N PRO A 357 16.09 -8.17 6.32
CA PRO A 357 15.03 -8.16 7.32
C PRO A 357 13.65 -8.14 6.64
N LEU A 358 12.75 -9.02 7.07
CA LEU A 358 11.35 -8.95 6.68
C LEU A 358 10.75 -7.66 7.25
N SER A 359 10.35 -6.74 6.38
CA SER A 359 9.75 -5.46 6.74
C SER A 359 8.33 -5.37 6.22
N PHE A 360 7.37 -5.24 7.11
CA PHE A 360 5.94 -5.16 6.77
C PHE A 360 5.20 -4.20 7.69
N LEU A 361 4.02 -3.77 7.25
CA LEU A 361 3.21 -2.78 7.95
C LEU A 361 2.27 -3.46 8.96
N ILE A 362 2.29 -2.97 10.20
CA ILE A 362 1.44 -3.41 11.30
C ILE A 362 0.67 -2.23 11.91
N ARG A 363 -0.41 -2.51 12.66
CA ARG A 363 -1.00 -1.50 13.55
C ARG A 363 -0.09 -1.26 14.74
N ARG A 364 0.09 0.00 15.10
CA ARG A 364 0.86 0.39 16.30
C ARG A 364 0.26 -0.22 17.57
N GLY A 365 1.12 -0.79 18.40
CA GLY A 365 0.71 -1.45 19.64
C GLY A 365 0.26 -2.90 19.46
N GLU A 366 0.37 -3.46 18.25
CA GLU A 366 0.08 -4.86 17.95
C GLU A 366 1.36 -5.69 17.68
N GLU A 367 2.55 -5.17 17.99
CA GLU A 367 3.84 -5.79 17.69
C GLU A 367 3.93 -7.22 18.25
N GLU A 368 3.42 -7.46 19.48
CA GLU A 368 3.43 -8.76 20.13
C GLU A 368 2.47 -9.78 19.51
N LEU A 369 1.55 -9.35 18.64
CA LEU A 369 0.63 -10.25 17.94
C LEU A 369 1.24 -10.87 16.68
N TYR A 370 2.44 -10.44 16.28
CA TYR A 370 3.14 -10.95 15.12
C TYR A 370 4.31 -11.83 15.56
N THR A 371 4.36 -13.05 15.05
CA THR A 371 5.46 -13.97 15.30
C THR A 371 6.09 -14.41 13.98
N PRO A 372 7.44 -14.61 13.92
CA PRO A 372 8.08 -15.15 12.72
C PRO A 372 7.46 -16.47 12.31
N TYR A 373 7.25 -16.63 11.02
CA TYR A 373 6.77 -17.86 10.39
C TYR A 373 7.71 -18.26 9.26
N PHE A 374 8.19 -19.51 9.31
CA PHE A 374 9.14 -20.05 8.34
C PHE A 374 8.42 -21.07 7.44
N GLU A 375 8.33 -20.74 6.16
CA GLU A 375 7.76 -21.62 5.14
C GLU A 375 8.89 -22.25 4.33
N LEU A 376 9.22 -23.51 4.58
CA LEU A 376 10.25 -24.23 3.82
C LEU A 376 9.71 -24.71 2.48
N ASP A 377 10.57 -24.75 1.44
CA ASP A 377 10.19 -25.23 0.11
C ASP A 377 9.90 -26.75 0.15
N SER A 378 8.65 -27.11 -0.04
CA SER A 378 8.19 -28.50 0.01
C SER A 378 8.93 -29.45 -0.95
N LYS A 379 9.55 -28.92 -2.02
CA LYS A 379 10.37 -29.70 -2.95
C LYS A 379 11.69 -30.18 -2.37
N LEU A 380 12.13 -29.52 -1.30
CA LEU A 380 13.39 -29.82 -0.59
C LEU A 380 13.16 -30.68 0.66
N LEU A 381 11.91 -30.99 1.01
CA LEU A 381 11.55 -31.67 2.24
C LEU A 381 11.26 -33.15 2.01
N ASP A 382 11.53 -33.96 3.06
CA ASP A 382 11.00 -35.32 3.16
C ASP A 382 9.58 -35.33 3.75
N GLU A 383 9.01 -36.55 3.96
CA GLU A 383 7.66 -36.72 4.51
C GLU A 383 7.53 -36.21 5.95
N ASP A 384 8.64 -36.11 6.68
CA ASP A 384 8.72 -35.65 8.07
C ASP A 384 9.01 -34.13 8.16
N GLY A 385 9.16 -33.43 7.04
CA GLY A 385 9.43 -31.99 6.97
C GLY A 385 10.89 -31.59 7.14
N ASN A 386 11.82 -32.52 7.00
CA ASN A 386 13.27 -32.28 7.08
C ASN A 386 13.84 -31.94 5.70
N VAL A 387 14.82 -31.03 5.64
CA VAL A 387 15.51 -30.66 4.41
C VAL A 387 16.39 -31.85 3.93
N ILE A 388 16.29 -32.17 2.65
CA ILE A 388 17.04 -33.29 2.04
C ILE A 388 18.33 -32.76 1.41
N ALA A 389 19.49 -33.27 1.84
CA ALA A 389 20.78 -32.97 1.22
C ALA A 389 20.93 -33.65 -0.16
N PRO A 390 21.71 -33.09 -1.13
CA PRO A 390 22.64 -31.97 -0.93
C PRO A 390 21.98 -30.60 -1.00
N ILE A 391 22.53 -29.63 -0.27
CA ILE A 391 22.14 -28.24 -0.29
C ILE A 391 23.39 -27.41 -0.55
N GLU A 392 23.30 -26.43 -1.41
CA GLU A 392 24.39 -25.49 -1.70
C GLU A 392 24.24 -24.20 -0.89
N LYS A 393 25.37 -23.64 -0.46
CA LYS A 393 25.40 -22.31 0.17
C LYS A 393 24.74 -21.26 -0.73
N GLY A 394 23.83 -20.45 -0.18
CA GLY A 394 23.07 -19.44 -0.92
C GLY A 394 21.84 -20.00 -1.66
N GLN A 395 21.58 -21.29 -1.57
CA GLN A 395 20.34 -21.87 -2.11
C GLN A 395 19.14 -21.39 -1.30
N VAL A 396 18.04 -21.06 -2.00
CA VAL A 396 16.76 -20.73 -1.34
C VAL A 396 16.18 -22.01 -0.74
N ILE A 397 15.94 -21.99 0.56
CA ILE A 397 15.38 -23.13 1.33
C ILE A 397 13.91 -22.92 1.64
N GLY A 398 13.44 -21.67 1.56
CA GLY A 398 12.08 -21.31 1.90
C GLY A 398 11.93 -19.78 2.04
N TRP A 399 10.96 -19.37 2.84
CA TRP A 399 10.66 -17.96 3.07
C TRP A 399 10.43 -17.68 4.55
N LEU A 400 10.89 -16.52 5.01
CA LEU A 400 10.48 -15.89 6.27
C LEU A 400 9.25 -15.05 6.00
N SER A 401 8.20 -15.27 6.76
CA SER A 401 6.95 -14.52 6.81
C SER A 401 6.57 -14.28 8.27
N TYR A 402 5.32 -14.00 8.55
CA TYR A 402 4.79 -13.86 9.90
C TYR A 402 3.42 -14.54 10.06
N GLU A 403 3.13 -14.95 11.30
CA GLU A 403 1.79 -15.33 11.74
C GLU A 403 1.20 -14.19 12.58
N TYR A 404 0.00 -13.74 12.22
CA TYR A 404 -0.75 -12.74 12.99
C TYR A 404 -1.79 -13.41 13.87
N LYS A 405 -1.75 -13.16 15.18
CA LYS A 405 -2.63 -13.75 16.21
C LYS A 405 -3.77 -12.82 16.65
N GLY A 406 -3.96 -11.70 15.98
CA GLY A 406 -5.02 -10.76 16.26
C GLY A 406 -6.34 -11.11 15.58
N GLU A 407 -7.39 -10.34 15.90
CA GLU A 407 -8.74 -10.56 15.37
C GLU A 407 -8.98 -9.87 14.01
N ASN A 408 -8.23 -8.80 13.71
CA ASN A 408 -8.48 -7.92 12.56
C ASN A 408 -7.46 -8.17 11.44
N THR A 409 -7.69 -9.17 10.62
CA THR A 409 -6.86 -9.47 9.43
C THR A 409 -7.03 -8.38 8.36
N PHE A 410 -5.98 -8.17 7.56
CA PHE A 410 -6.02 -7.26 6.41
C PHE A 410 -6.41 -8.01 5.13
N SER A 411 -7.12 -7.32 4.24
CA SER A 411 -7.25 -7.71 2.83
C SER A 411 -6.18 -7.01 1.98
N TYR A 412 -6.02 -7.46 0.74
CA TYR A 412 -5.07 -6.90 -0.23
C TYR A 412 -5.79 -6.56 -1.53
N LEU A 413 -5.25 -5.59 -2.27
CA LEU A 413 -5.77 -5.23 -3.59
C LEU A 413 -5.56 -6.35 -4.62
N THR A 414 -4.48 -7.12 -4.48
CA THR A 414 -4.08 -8.19 -5.39
C THR A 414 -3.93 -9.50 -4.63
N GLU A 415 -4.15 -10.63 -5.28
CA GLU A 415 -4.03 -11.97 -4.68
C GLU A 415 -2.62 -12.27 -4.18
N ASP A 416 -1.60 -11.69 -4.82
CA ASP A 416 -0.20 -11.84 -4.47
C ASP A 416 0.29 -10.86 -3.40
N GLY A 417 -0.56 -9.93 -2.94
CA GLY A 417 -0.20 -8.91 -1.95
C GLY A 417 0.44 -9.48 -0.68
N TYR A 418 -0.15 -10.56 -0.14
CA TYR A 418 0.43 -11.26 1.01
C TYR A 418 1.82 -11.86 0.72
N THR A 419 2.05 -12.37 -0.49
CA THR A 419 3.34 -12.97 -0.85
C THR A 419 4.47 -11.95 -0.94
N LYS A 420 4.14 -10.66 -1.06
CA LYS A 420 5.10 -9.54 -1.02
C LYS A 420 5.56 -9.21 0.40
N GLU A 421 4.91 -9.79 1.42
CA GLU A 421 5.30 -9.70 2.83
C GLU A 421 6.08 -10.94 3.28
N ARG A 422 6.95 -11.47 2.42
CA ARG A 422 7.88 -12.56 2.75
C ARG A 422 9.23 -12.35 2.07
N VAL A 423 10.28 -12.83 2.72
CA VAL A 423 11.66 -12.74 2.21
C VAL A 423 12.28 -14.12 2.08
N PRO A 424 13.12 -14.38 1.05
CA PRO A 424 13.78 -15.67 0.89
C PRO A 424 14.70 -16.00 2.07
N LEU A 425 14.68 -17.26 2.49
CA LEU A 425 15.64 -17.85 3.41
C LEU A 425 16.73 -18.58 2.62
N LEU A 426 17.98 -18.22 2.85
CA LEU A 426 19.13 -18.82 2.18
C LEU A 426 19.89 -19.75 3.12
N ALA A 427 20.40 -20.84 2.57
CA ALA A 427 21.37 -21.71 3.24
C ALA A 427 22.67 -20.96 3.55
N ASN A 428 23.09 -20.93 4.80
CA ASN A 428 24.32 -20.24 5.22
C ASN A 428 25.57 -21.03 4.82
N ASP A 429 25.45 -22.34 4.69
CA ASP A 429 26.53 -23.25 4.37
C ASP A 429 26.08 -24.34 3.39
N THR A 430 27.07 -25.02 2.78
CA THR A 430 26.82 -26.18 1.92
C THR A 430 26.72 -27.44 2.77
N VAL A 431 25.67 -28.23 2.56
CA VAL A 431 25.52 -29.56 3.17
C VAL A 431 25.65 -30.62 2.07
N GLU A 432 26.78 -31.34 2.07
CA GLU A 432 27.00 -32.41 1.13
C GLU A 432 26.20 -33.68 1.50
N LYS A 433 25.89 -34.48 0.48
CA LYS A 433 25.24 -35.77 0.71
C LYS A 433 26.15 -36.70 1.48
N ALA A 434 25.63 -37.38 2.53
CA ALA A 434 26.37 -38.40 3.26
C ALA A 434 26.57 -39.64 2.40
N GLY A 435 27.73 -40.30 2.56
CA GLY A 435 27.99 -41.58 1.92
C GLY A 435 27.04 -42.68 2.42
N TRP A 436 26.78 -43.69 1.56
CA TRP A 436 25.84 -44.79 1.90
C TRP A 436 26.18 -45.50 3.21
N PHE A 437 27.47 -45.68 3.52
CA PHE A 437 27.93 -46.31 4.76
C PHE A 437 27.55 -45.50 6.00
N SER A 438 27.72 -44.17 5.94
CA SER A 438 27.32 -43.24 7.03
C SER A 438 25.80 -43.27 7.26
N LEU A 439 25.01 -43.30 6.20
CA LEU A 439 23.54 -43.38 6.27
C LEU A 439 23.10 -44.71 6.89
N THR A 440 23.71 -45.84 6.51
CA THR A 440 23.41 -47.16 7.05
C THR A 440 23.74 -47.22 8.55
N MET A 441 24.90 -46.69 8.96
CA MET A 441 25.28 -46.68 10.38
C MET A 441 24.37 -45.78 11.24
N ARG A 442 23.91 -44.66 10.70
CA ARG A 442 22.92 -43.79 11.38
C ARG A 442 21.57 -44.48 11.53
N SER A 443 21.10 -45.21 10.51
CA SER A 443 19.87 -45.98 10.55
C SER A 443 19.94 -47.08 11.61
N ILE A 444 21.08 -47.80 11.69
CA ILE A 444 21.32 -48.83 12.72
C ILE A 444 21.38 -48.20 14.12
N GLY A 445 22.10 -47.08 14.28
CA GLY A 445 22.19 -46.33 15.53
C GLY A 445 20.84 -45.85 16.05
N GLY A 446 19.98 -45.31 15.15
CA GLY A 446 18.60 -44.89 15.47
C GLY A 446 17.73 -46.07 15.90
N PHE A 447 17.86 -47.24 15.26
CA PHE A 447 17.15 -48.45 15.63
C PHE A 447 17.52 -48.92 17.04
N PHE A 448 18.81 -48.94 17.38
CA PHE A 448 19.27 -49.35 18.73
C PHE A 448 18.88 -48.29 19.81
N SER A 449 18.90 -47.00 19.51
CA SER A 449 18.44 -45.99 20.48
C SER A 449 16.93 -46.09 20.73
N GLY A 450 16.12 -46.34 19.69
CA GLY A 450 14.68 -46.60 19.83
C GLY A 450 14.34 -47.81 20.68
N ILE A 451 15.11 -48.91 20.53
CA ILE A 451 14.96 -50.11 21.38
C ILE A 451 15.37 -49.80 22.81
N TRP A 452 16.46 -49.03 23.03
CA TRP A 452 16.93 -48.68 24.36
C TRP A 452 15.95 -47.77 25.13
N THR A 453 15.37 -46.80 24.46
CA THR A 453 14.31 -45.95 25.05
C THR A 453 13.05 -46.77 25.37
N SER A 454 12.62 -47.66 24.48
CA SER A 454 11.46 -48.53 24.71
C SER A 454 11.70 -49.52 25.89
N VAL A 455 12.92 -50.02 26.03
CA VAL A 455 13.30 -50.88 27.17
C VAL A 455 13.39 -50.07 28.46
N ALA A 456 13.95 -48.86 28.43
CA ALA A 456 14.05 -48.00 29.60
C ALA A 456 12.67 -47.53 30.11
N ASP A 457 11.74 -47.25 29.21
CA ASP A 457 10.37 -46.88 29.57
C ASP A 457 9.55 -48.10 30.05
N GLY A 458 9.80 -49.29 29.48
CA GLY A 458 9.22 -50.54 29.93
C GLY A 458 9.68 -50.95 31.35
N VAL A 459 10.94 -50.67 31.68
CA VAL A 459 11.49 -50.93 33.03
C VAL A 459 10.95 -49.94 34.07
N LYS A 460 10.77 -48.66 33.69
CA LYS A 460 10.13 -47.66 34.58
C LYS A 460 8.67 -48.01 34.92
N GLY A 461 7.94 -48.63 33.97
CA GLY A 461 6.55 -49.06 34.18
C GLY A 461 6.37 -50.27 35.07
N ILE A 462 7.46 -51.03 35.41
CA ILE A 462 7.41 -52.21 36.28
C ILE A 462 7.70 -51.84 37.75
N PHE A 463 8.27 -50.65 37.99
CA PHE A 463 8.65 -50.17 39.33
C PHE A 463 7.85 -48.94 39.80
N SER A 464 6.73 -48.57 39.13
CA SER A 464 5.80 -47.52 39.55
C SER A 464 4.45 -48.09 40.04
#